data_853836c450ba3a905cd99c088f912177
#
_entry.id   853836c450ba3a905cd99c088f912177
#
_cell.length_a   1.000
_cell.length_b   1.000
_cell.length_c   1.000
_cell.angle_alpha   90.00
_cell.angle_beta   90.00
_cell.angle_gamma   90.00
#
_symmetry.space_group_name_H-M   'P 1'
#
loop_
_entity.id
_entity.type
_entity.pdbx_description
1 polymer ?
#
loop_
_entity_poly.entity_id
_entity_poly.type
_entity_poly.pdbx_seq_one_letter_code
_entity_poly.pdbx_strand_id
1 'polypeptide(L)'
;MTDREQQAEETNSVASGLGGRGMIVAFVSVVVLMETAMFFFFIPSAEEVSALAEERLVASIQKGENDAEKKIRNENQIKECTIGKFGETFSPQDTELTYRVEIEIYGLVKEKFADAFQMEFDAKEGRLRTAIRQKIRNSDLEELSKNNLGLLERRILTECNHLLNDDLLMGVGFTSYQLIEQ
;
A
#
# COMPACT_ATOMS: atom_id res chain seq x y z
N MET A 1 21.85 91.67 -65.83
CA MET A 1 20.53 91.10 -65.64
C MET A 1 20.57 89.79 -66.36
N THR A 2 20.71 88.56 -65.82
CA THR A 2 20.16 88.13 -64.60
C THR A 2 20.71 86.74 -64.27
N ASP A 3 21.54 86.62 -63.28
CA ASP A 3 21.98 85.39 -62.66
C ASP A 3 21.00 85.04 -61.58
N ARG A 4 20.11 84.09 -61.77
CA ARG A 4 19.32 83.58 -60.66
C ARG A 4 18.37 82.41 -60.98
N GLU A 5 18.77 81.47 -61.84
CA GLU A 5 17.92 80.27 -62.10
C GLU A 5 18.66 78.92 -62.18
N GLN A 6 19.80 78.75 -61.52
CA GLN A 6 20.51 77.45 -61.53
C GLN A 6 20.94 76.95 -60.15
N GLN A 7 20.09 77.09 -59.15
CA GLN A 7 20.43 76.48 -57.83
C GLN A 7 19.21 75.82 -57.11
N ALA A 8 18.37 75.15 -57.89
CA ALA A 8 17.19 74.50 -57.26
C ALA A 8 16.99 73.05 -57.65
N GLU A 9 17.96 72.32 -58.27
CA GLU A 9 17.73 70.97 -58.78
C GLU A 9 18.68 69.89 -58.30
N GLU A 10 19.54 70.12 -57.33
CA GLU A 10 20.46 69.10 -56.78
C GLU A 10 20.25 68.56 -55.39
N THR A 11 19.12 68.78 -54.76
CA THR A 11 18.89 68.29 -53.39
C THR A 11 17.81 67.25 -53.23
N ASN A 12 17.31 66.61 -54.32
CA ASN A 12 16.17 65.69 -54.22
C ASN A 12 16.43 64.26 -54.67
N SER A 13 17.68 63.82 -54.86
CA SER A 13 17.94 62.42 -55.34
C SER A 13 18.66 61.51 -54.32
N VAL A 14 18.94 61.94 -53.11
CA VAL A 14 19.65 61.11 -52.13
C VAL A 14 18.71 60.48 -51.05
N ALA A 15 17.42 60.86 -51.02
CA ALA A 15 16.51 60.40 -49.99
C ALA A 15 15.69 59.16 -50.30
N SER A 16 15.77 58.59 -51.51
CA SER A 16 14.90 57.45 -51.89
C SER A 16 15.56 56.08 -51.79
N GLY A 17 16.86 55.97 -51.47
CA GLY A 17 17.57 54.70 -51.38
C GLY A 17 17.71 54.09 -49.98
N LEU A 18 17.50 54.88 -48.92
CA LEU A 18 17.69 54.43 -47.54
C LEU A 18 16.38 53.99 -46.86
N GLY A 19 15.22 54.34 -47.40
CA GLY A 19 13.91 54.08 -46.73
C GLY A 19 13.56 52.58 -46.65
N GLY A 20 13.81 51.82 -47.68
CA GLY A 20 13.42 50.40 -47.72
C GLY A 20 14.33 49.47 -46.89
N ARG A 21 15.63 49.71 -46.96
CA ARG A 21 16.62 48.90 -46.22
C ARG A 21 16.63 49.25 -44.71
N GLY A 22 16.46 50.50 -44.37
CA GLY A 22 16.34 50.94 -42.95
C GLY A 22 15.08 50.39 -42.28
N MET A 23 13.97 50.35 -43.03
CA MET A 23 12.70 49.82 -42.51
C MET A 23 12.76 48.33 -42.29
N ILE A 24 13.44 47.54 -43.16
CA ILE A 24 13.66 46.12 -42.98
C ILE A 24 14.57 45.86 -41.79
N VAL A 25 15.62 46.56 -41.59
CA VAL A 25 16.53 46.44 -40.45
C VAL A 25 15.83 46.82 -39.16
N ALA A 26 15.01 47.87 -39.12
CA ALA A 26 14.23 48.21 -37.98
C ALA A 26 13.20 47.14 -37.62
N PHE A 27 12.50 46.57 -38.60
CA PHE A 27 11.54 45.48 -38.38
C PHE A 27 12.20 44.21 -37.82
N VAL A 28 13.32 43.77 -38.43
CA VAL A 28 14.09 42.62 -37.94
C VAL A 28 14.59 42.86 -36.52
N SER A 29 15.08 44.07 -36.21
CA SER A 29 15.53 44.38 -34.85
C SER A 29 14.38 44.34 -33.83
N VAL A 30 13.18 44.75 -34.18
CA VAL A 30 11.99 44.68 -33.29
C VAL A 30 11.59 43.20 -33.09
N VAL A 31 11.62 42.39 -34.13
CA VAL A 31 11.28 40.96 -34.00
C VAL A 31 12.29 40.23 -33.10
N VAL A 32 13.60 40.47 -33.32
CA VAL A 32 14.64 39.87 -32.46
C VAL A 32 14.56 40.34 -31.01
N LEU A 33 14.24 41.62 -30.76
CA LEU A 33 14.02 42.11 -29.42
C LEU A 33 12.78 41.47 -28.77
N MET A 34 11.72 41.27 -29.53
CA MET A 34 10.50 40.65 -29.06
C MET A 34 10.71 39.17 -28.71
N GLU A 35 11.42 38.41 -29.57
CA GLU A 35 11.80 37.05 -29.30
C GLU A 35 12.72 36.93 -28.09
N THR A 36 13.71 37.83 -27.95
CA THR A 36 14.61 37.84 -26.81
C THR A 36 13.86 38.16 -25.51
N ALA A 37 12.93 39.13 -25.54
CA ALA A 37 12.08 39.45 -24.39
C ALA A 37 11.18 38.30 -24.01
N MET A 38 10.55 37.62 -24.97
CA MET A 38 9.79 36.41 -24.71
C MET A 38 10.63 35.29 -24.06
N PHE A 39 11.85 35.11 -24.51
CA PHE A 39 12.77 34.12 -23.95
C PHE A 39 13.08 34.40 -22.49
N PHE A 40 13.33 35.66 -22.13
CA PHE A 40 13.58 36.06 -20.74
C PHE A 40 12.33 35.99 -19.83
N PHE A 41 11.15 36.22 -20.40
CA PHE A 41 9.90 36.12 -19.61
C PHE A 41 9.34 34.74 -19.44
N PHE A 42 9.61 33.83 -20.40
CA PHE A 42 9.05 32.45 -20.38
C PHE A 42 10.01 31.39 -19.85
N ILE A 43 11.31 31.67 -19.73
CA ILE A 43 12.22 30.74 -19.10
C ILE A 43 12.22 31.03 -17.59
N PRO A 44 11.72 30.07 -16.78
CA PRO A 44 11.80 30.21 -15.32
C PRO A 44 13.27 30.30 -14.91
N SER A 45 13.54 31.13 -13.92
CA SER A 45 14.90 31.31 -13.41
C SER A 45 15.47 29.97 -12.90
N ALA A 46 16.78 29.80 -12.95
CA ALA A 46 17.44 28.59 -12.48
C ALA A 46 17.09 28.29 -11.00
N GLU A 47 16.79 29.34 -10.21
CA GLU A 47 16.34 29.22 -8.82
C GLU A 47 14.93 28.66 -8.70
N GLU A 48 14.00 29.05 -9.59
CA GLU A 48 12.63 28.49 -9.60
C GLU A 48 12.62 27.03 -10.04
N VAL A 49 13.46 26.67 -11.02
CA VAL A 49 13.59 25.28 -11.47
C VAL A 49 14.18 24.40 -10.38
N SER A 50 15.19 24.89 -9.64
CA SER A 50 15.77 24.13 -8.53
C SER A 50 14.80 23.98 -7.37
N ALA A 51 14.06 25.04 -7.01
CA ALA A 51 13.04 24.97 -5.96
C ALA A 51 11.91 23.99 -6.30
N LEU A 52 11.40 24.03 -7.54
CA LEU A 52 10.40 23.05 -8.02
C LEU A 52 10.93 21.62 -8.08
N ALA A 53 12.21 21.43 -8.40
CA ALA A 53 12.84 20.11 -8.41
C ALA A 53 13.01 19.58 -6.98
N GLU A 54 13.43 20.40 -6.03
CA GLU A 54 13.54 20.06 -4.62
C GLU A 54 12.17 19.74 -4.01
N GLU A 55 11.15 20.54 -4.28
CA GLU A 55 9.79 20.30 -3.80
C GLU A 55 9.23 18.95 -4.33
N ARG A 56 9.42 18.68 -5.62
CA ARG A 56 9.03 17.40 -6.21
C ARG A 56 9.81 16.21 -5.64
N LEU A 57 11.11 16.40 -5.39
CA LEU A 57 11.94 15.35 -4.80
C LEU A 57 11.49 15.07 -3.36
N VAL A 58 11.29 16.08 -2.55
CA VAL A 58 10.79 15.94 -1.17
C VAL A 58 9.40 15.29 -1.17
N ALA A 59 8.49 15.73 -2.03
CA ALA A 59 7.16 15.14 -2.15
C ALA A 59 7.21 13.66 -2.59
N SER A 60 8.13 13.29 -3.50
CA SER A 60 8.30 11.91 -3.94
C SER A 60 8.89 11.02 -2.85
N ILE A 61 9.86 11.53 -2.07
CA ILE A 61 10.46 10.80 -0.94
C ILE A 61 9.41 10.60 0.15
N GLN A 62 8.69 11.64 0.56
CA GLN A 62 7.64 11.53 1.57
C GLN A 62 6.51 10.58 1.15
N LYS A 63 6.14 10.59 -0.12
CA LYS A 63 5.14 9.64 -0.64
C LYS A 63 5.68 8.21 -0.61
N GLY A 64 6.92 8.00 -1.01
CA GLY A 64 7.58 6.69 -0.97
C GLY A 64 7.72 6.15 0.46
N GLU A 65 8.11 6.98 1.43
CA GLU A 65 8.20 6.60 2.85
C GLU A 65 6.82 6.27 3.42
N ASN A 66 5.81 7.11 3.18
CA ASN A 66 4.44 6.86 3.65
C ASN A 66 3.83 5.59 3.06
N ASP A 67 4.08 5.31 1.77
CA ASP A 67 3.59 4.10 1.12
C ASP A 67 4.33 2.85 1.63
N ALA A 68 5.63 2.96 1.89
CA ALA A 68 6.43 1.89 2.48
C ALA A 68 6.00 1.60 3.93
N GLU A 69 5.81 2.64 4.75
CA GLU A 69 5.31 2.48 6.13
C GLU A 69 3.90 1.87 6.18
N LYS A 70 3.00 2.31 5.30
CA LYS A 70 1.66 1.73 5.18
C LYS A 70 1.72 0.27 4.77
N LYS A 71 2.60 -0.09 3.84
CA LYS A 71 2.78 -1.47 3.39
C LYS A 71 3.29 -2.36 4.53
N ILE A 72 4.34 -1.92 5.25
CA ILE A 72 4.88 -2.64 6.42
C ILE A 72 3.83 -2.78 7.52
N ARG A 73 3.04 -1.73 7.77
CA ARG A 73 1.96 -1.75 8.76
C ARG A 73 0.89 -2.77 8.37
N ASN A 74 0.46 -2.79 7.11
CA ASN A 74 -0.55 -3.73 6.63
C ASN A 74 -0.02 -5.18 6.63
N GLU A 75 1.23 -5.41 6.23
CA GLU A 75 1.84 -6.74 6.24
C GLU A 75 1.97 -7.35 7.64
N ASN A 76 2.09 -6.52 8.67
CA ASN A 76 2.14 -6.96 10.07
C ASN A 76 0.77 -6.96 10.77
N GLN A 77 -0.28 -6.54 10.10
CA GLN A 77 -1.64 -6.66 10.62
C GLN A 77 -1.99 -8.13 10.85
N ILE A 78 -2.69 -8.39 11.97
CA ILE A 78 -3.17 -9.73 12.32
C ILE A 78 -4.59 -9.85 11.76
N LYS A 79 -4.84 -10.92 11.05
CA LYS A 79 -6.14 -11.29 10.49
C LYS A 79 -6.68 -12.53 11.20
N GLU A 80 -7.96 -12.51 11.50
CA GLU A 80 -8.67 -13.68 12.00
C GLU A 80 -9.15 -14.54 10.83
N CYS A 81 -8.83 -15.81 10.87
CA CYS A 81 -9.26 -16.82 9.89
C CYS A 81 -10.09 -17.89 10.60
N THR A 82 -11.27 -18.18 10.10
CA THR A 82 -12.14 -19.21 10.69
C THR A 82 -11.55 -20.59 10.41
N ILE A 83 -11.28 -21.37 11.46
CA ILE A 83 -10.87 -22.77 11.36
C ILE A 83 -12.09 -23.69 11.30
N GLY A 84 -13.13 -23.38 12.09
CA GLY A 84 -14.41 -24.07 11.99
C GLY A 84 -15.06 -24.36 13.33
N LYS A 85 -16.22 -25.05 13.23
CA LYS A 85 -17.01 -25.50 14.38
C LYS A 85 -16.73 -26.97 14.68
N PHE A 86 -16.60 -27.28 15.96
CA PHE A 86 -16.32 -28.61 16.46
C PHE A 86 -17.31 -28.96 17.57
N GLY A 87 -17.88 -30.15 17.50
CA GLY A 87 -18.74 -30.71 18.54
C GLY A 87 -18.25 -32.09 18.84
N GLU A 88 -17.80 -32.35 20.08
CA GLU A 88 -17.30 -33.65 20.52
C GLU A 88 -17.96 -34.03 21.84
N THR A 89 -18.26 -35.32 21.97
CA THR A 89 -18.79 -35.91 23.20
C THR A 89 -17.70 -36.77 23.83
N PHE A 90 -17.50 -36.64 25.13
CA PHE A 90 -16.52 -37.44 25.87
C PHE A 90 -17.05 -37.80 27.26
N SER A 91 -16.55 -38.89 27.78
CA SER A 91 -16.86 -39.34 29.15
C SER A 91 -15.54 -39.42 29.90
N PRO A 92 -15.31 -38.55 30.91
CA PRO A 92 -14.14 -38.62 31.77
C PRO A 92 -14.07 -39.98 32.47
N GLN A 93 -12.85 -40.52 32.71
CA GLN A 93 -12.65 -41.83 33.31
C GLN A 93 -13.17 -41.95 34.77
N ASP A 94 -13.29 -40.82 35.44
CA ASP A 94 -13.63 -40.77 36.85
C ASP A 94 -15.12 -40.47 37.12
N THR A 95 -15.93 -40.38 36.06
CA THR A 95 -17.37 -40.03 36.22
C THR A 95 -18.21 -40.89 35.25
N GLU A 96 -19.42 -41.22 35.65
CA GLU A 96 -20.41 -41.85 34.75
C GLU A 96 -21.12 -40.84 33.85
N LEU A 97 -20.74 -39.54 33.99
CA LEU A 97 -21.35 -38.44 33.26
C LEU A 97 -20.71 -38.31 31.87
N THR A 98 -21.54 -37.95 30.93
CA THR A 98 -21.12 -37.66 29.55
C THR A 98 -21.22 -36.17 29.33
N TYR A 99 -20.17 -35.59 28.73
CA TYR A 99 -20.10 -34.17 28.43
C TYR A 99 -20.03 -33.96 26.92
N ARG A 100 -20.69 -32.91 26.48
CA ARG A 100 -20.58 -32.44 25.09
C ARG A 100 -19.92 -31.07 25.05
N VAL A 101 -18.87 -30.97 24.31
CA VAL A 101 -18.15 -29.70 24.04
C VAL A 101 -18.53 -29.20 22.66
N GLU A 102 -18.96 -27.92 22.58
CA GLU A 102 -19.16 -27.22 21.32
C GLU A 102 -18.24 -26.00 21.31
N ILE A 103 -17.36 -25.94 20.29
CA ILE A 103 -16.33 -24.92 20.16
C ILE A 103 -16.33 -24.39 18.73
N GLU A 104 -16.29 -23.07 18.58
CA GLU A 104 -15.98 -22.41 17.32
C GLU A 104 -14.59 -21.80 17.40
N ILE A 105 -13.71 -22.22 16.50
CA ILE A 105 -12.26 -21.93 16.54
C ILE A 105 -11.90 -20.97 15.41
N TYR A 106 -11.12 -19.93 15.74
CA TYR A 106 -10.45 -19.07 14.79
C TYR A 106 -8.93 -19.09 14.98
N GLY A 107 -8.21 -18.83 13.92
CA GLY A 107 -6.77 -18.69 13.93
C GLY A 107 -6.35 -17.23 13.68
N LEU A 108 -5.26 -16.83 14.31
CA LEU A 108 -4.63 -15.52 14.10
C LEU A 108 -3.45 -15.69 13.14
N VAL A 109 -3.49 -15.00 12.00
CA VAL A 109 -2.49 -15.06 10.94
C VAL A 109 -2.03 -13.65 10.59
N LYS A 110 -0.75 -13.46 10.26
CA LYS A 110 -0.32 -12.18 9.68
C LYS A 110 -0.93 -12.00 8.29
N GLU A 111 -1.41 -10.79 7.99
CA GLU A 111 -2.05 -10.48 6.70
C GLU A 111 -1.24 -10.95 5.50
N LYS A 112 0.08 -10.78 5.53
CA LYS A 112 0.98 -11.24 4.46
C LYS A 112 0.99 -12.75 4.23
N PHE A 113 0.55 -13.54 5.20
CA PHE A 113 0.49 -15.00 5.13
C PHE A 113 -0.94 -15.53 5.03
N ALA A 114 -1.95 -14.67 5.00
CA ALA A 114 -3.36 -15.08 5.00
C ALA A 114 -3.71 -15.97 3.80
N ASP A 115 -3.23 -15.61 2.60
CA ASP A 115 -3.49 -16.40 1.39
C ASP A 115 -2.75 -17.73 1.42
N ALA A 116 -1.50 -17.77 1.89
CA ALA A 116 -0.73 -19.00 2.04
C ALA A 116 -1.39 -19.92 3.08
N PHE A 117 -1.85 -19.37 4.20
CA PHE A 117 -2.60 -20.12 5.20
C PHE A 117 -3.88 -20.72 4.60
N GLN A 118 -4.65 -19.94 3.85
CA GLN A 118 -5.91 -20.41 3.26
C GLN A 118 -5.66 -21.58 2.30
N MET A 119 -4.65 -21.46 1.44
CA MET A 119 -4.29 -22.53 0.50
C MET A 119 -3.86 -23.82 1.22
N GLU A 120 -3.00 -23.73 2.23
CA GLU A 120 -2.52 -24.87 3.01
C GLU A 120 -3.66 -25.47 3.86
N PHE A 121 -4.53 -24.62 4.41
CA PHE A 121 -5.70 -25.05 5.17
C PHE A 121 -6.66 -25.85 4.29
N ASP A 122 -7.03 -25.33 3.11
CA ASP A 122 -7.95 -26.00 2.19
C ASP A 122 -7.38 -27.35 1.70
N ALA A 123 -6.06 -27.40 1.44
CA ALA A 123 -5.40 -28.65 1.03
C ALA A 123 -5.36 -29.70 2.14
N LYS A 124 -5.38 -29.30 3.41
CA LYS A 124 -5.20 -30.17 4.57
C LYS A 124 -6.39 -30.17 5.54
N GLU A 125 -7.52 -29.57 5.16
CA GLU A 125 -8.69 -29.35 6.03
C GLU A 125 -9.11 -30.60 6.80
N GLY A 126 -9.27 -31.72 6.11
CA GLY A 126 -9.68 -32.96 6.73
C GLY A 126 -8.73 -33.46 7.83
N ARG A 127 -7.42 -33.30 7.60
CA ARG A 127 -6.39 -33.72 8.56
C ARG A 127 -6.36 -32.78 9.76
N LEU A 128 -6.43 -31.48 9.52
CA LEU A 128 -6.49 -30.45 10.56
C LEU A 128 -7.72 -30.65 11.44
N ARG A 129 -8.89 -30.82 10.84
CA ARG A 129 -10.15 -31.04 11.59
C ARG A 129 -10.08 -32.30 12.43
N THR A 130 -9.50 -33.37 11.90
CA THR A 130 -9.34 -34.63 12.64
C THR A 130 -8.41 -34.46 13.84
N ALA A 131 -7.27 -33.79 13.63
CA ALA A 131 -6.30 -33.54 14.69
C ALA A 131 -6.87 -32.67 15.80
N ILE A 132 -7.61 -31.60 15.45
CA ILE A 132 -8.27 -30.72 16.41
C ILE A 132 -9.31 -31.51 17.24
N ARG A 133 -10.17 -32.31 16.60
CA ARG A 133 -11.12 -33.17 17.30
C ARG A 133 -10.44 -34.10 18.30
N GLN A 134 -9.31 -34.69 17.88
CA GLN A 134 -8.55 -35.59 18.74
C GLN A 134 -7.98 -34.85 19.95
N LYS A 135 -7.50 -33.58 19.79
CA LYS A 135 -7.03 -32.78 20.92
C LYS A 135 -8.17 -32.45 21.89
N ILE A 136 -9.34 -32.08 21.39
CA ILE A 136 -10.52 -31.82 22.22
C ILE A 136 -10.93 -33.08 22.98
N ARG A 137 -10.97 -34.21 22.30
CA ARG A 137 -11.41 -35.50 22.87
C ARG A 137 -10.44 -36.03 23.94
N ASN A 138 -9.15 -35.74 23.81
CA ASN A 138 -8.09 -36.16 24.72
C ASN A 138 -7.82 -35.13 25.83
N SER A 139 -8.62 -34.09 25.94
CA SER A 139 -8.53 -33.12 27.03
C SER A 139 -9.32 -33.55 28.24
N ASP A 140 -8.78 -33.30 29.43
CA ASP A 140 -9.46 -33.55 30.68
C ASP A 140 -10.54 -32.51 30.94
N LEU A 141 -11.51 -32.84 31.78
CA LEU A 141 -12.61 -31.93 32.16
C LEU A 141 -12.08 -30.62 32.76
N GLU A 142 -11.01 -30.69 33.54
CA GLU A 142 -10.35 -29.53 34.11
C GLU A 142 -9.77 -28.60 33.04
N GLU A 143 -9.14 -29.14 31.99
CA GLU A 143 -8.63 -28.39 30.86
C GLU A 143 -9.73 -27.71 30.02
N LEU A 144 -10.89 -28.39 29.95
CA LEU A 144 -12.10 -27.89 29.29
C LEU A 144 -12.90 -26.91 30.15
N SER A 145 -12.49 -26.66 31.39
CA SER A 145 -13.09 -25.58 32.18
C SER A 145 -12.74 -24.20 31.59
N LYS A 146 -13.65 -23.25 31.69
CA LYS A 146 -13.46 -21.88 31.12
C LYS A 146 -12.16 -21.20 31.54
N ASN A 147 -11.63 -21.55 32.71
CA ASN A 147 -10.43 -20.91 33.26
C ASN A 147 -9.13 -21.49 32.65
N ASN A 148 -9.17 -22.66 32.04
CA ASN A 148 -7.98 -23.39 31.58
C ASN A 148 -7.93 -23.58 30.05
N LEU A 149 -8.84 -22.96 29.28
CA LEU A 149 -8.90 -23.09 27.81
C LEU A 149 -7.61 -22.68 27.11
N GLY A 150 -6.78 -21.84 27.70
CA GLY A 150 -5.49 -21.45 27.13
C GLY A 150 -4.50 -22.61 26.93
N LEU A 151 -4.66 -23.73 27.67
CA LEU A 151 -3.86 -24.93 27.43
C LEU A 151 -4.32 -25.65 26.15
N LEU A 152 -5.62 -25.78 25.97
CA LEU A 152 -6.22 -26.34 24.75
C LEU A 152 -5.87 -25.50 23.52
N GLU A 153 -5.94 -24.17 23.62
CA GLU A 153 -5.53 -23.25 22.53
C GLU A 153 -4.09 -23.51 22.09
N ARG A 154 -3.14 -23.62 23.03
CA ARG A 154 -1.74 -23.91 22.73
C ARG A 154 -1.52 -25.26 22.08
N ARG A 155 -2.24 -26.31 22.56
CA ARG A 155 -2.16 -27.65 21.98
C ARG A 155 -2.69 -27.67 20.54
N ILE A 156 -3.81 -26.98 20.29
CA ILE A 156 -4.38 -26.86 18.94
C ILE A 156 -3.43 -26.07 18.04
N LEU A 157 -2.89 -24.93 18.52
CA LEU A 157 -1.94 -24.12 17.77
C LEU A 157 -0.70 -24.93 17.34
N THR A 158 -0.09 -25.65 18.27
CA THR A 158 1.09 -26.49 18.00
C THR A 158 0.78 -27.56 16.96
N GLU A 159 -0.35 -28.23 17.07
CA GLU A 159 -0.75 -29.29 16.14
C GLU A 159 -1.07 -28.74 14.76
N CYS A 160 -1.79 -27.60 14.69
CA CYS A 160 -2.08 -26.95 13.41
C CYS A 160 -0.82 -26.51 12.68
N ASN A 161 0.12 -25.83 13.37
CA ASN A 161 1.38 -25.42 12.76
C ASN A 161 2.23 -26.62 12.31
N HIS A 162 2.26 -27.69 13.08
CA HIS A 162 2.93 -28.92 12.66
C HIS A 162 2.34 -29.51 11.36
N LEU A 163 1.02 -29.51 11.21
CA LEU A 163 0.36 -30.02 10.02
C LEU A 163 0.47 -29.10 8.81
N LEU A 164 0.53 -27.77 9.05
CA LEU A 164 0.69 -26.75 8.00
C LEU A 164 2.12 -26.68 7.44
N ASN A 165 3.10 -27.35 8.07
CA ASN A 165 4.54 -27.36 7.77
C ASN A 165 5.27 -26.04 7.99
N ASP A 166 4.59 -25.00 8.44
CA ASP A 166 5.14 -23.66 8.74
C ASP A 166 4.39 -23.05 9.94
N ASP A 167 5.04 -22.16 10.66
CA ASP A 167 4.43 -21.39 11.75
C ASP A 167 3.54 -20.26 11.21
N LEU A 168 2.53 -20.62 10.41
CA LEU A 168 1.60 -19.69 9.79
C LEU A 168 0.62 -19.09 10.79
N LEU A 169 0.20 -19.89 11.79
CA LEU A 169 -0.67 -19.44 12.86
C LEU A 169 0.17 -18.83 14.00
N MET A 170 -0.14 -17.61 14.37
CA MET A 170 0.42 -16.92 15.53
C MET A 170 -0.31 -17.28 16.83
N GLY A 171 -1.58 -17.64 16.72
CA GLY A 171 -2.46 -17.98 17.83
C GLY A 171 -3.73 -18.66 17.36
N VAL A 172 -4.40 -19.27 18.29
CA VAL A 172 -5.72 -19.84 18.13
C VAL A 172 -6.59 -19.32 19.26
N GLY A 173 -7.84 -19.05 18.98
CA GLY A 173 -8.82 -18.62 19.98
C GLY A 173 -10.21 -19.20 19.70
N PHE A 174 -11.11 -19.00 20.64
CA PHE A 174 -12.47 -19.51 20.59
C PHE A 174 -13.48 -18.36 20.50
N THR A 175 -14.29 -18.34 19.45
CA THR A 175 -15.40 -17.38 19.28
C THR A 175 -16.57 -17.78 20.17
N SER A 176 -16.86 -19.08 20.24
CA SER A 176 -17.87 -19.63 21.14
C SER A 176 -17.36 -20.88 21.81
N TYR A 177 -17.75 -21.08 23.04
CA TYR A 177 -17.42 -22.26 23.84
C TYR A 177 -18.59 -22.64 24.71
N GLN A 178 -19.03 -23.89 24.66
CA GLN A 178 -20.06 -24.47 25.52
C GLN A 178 -19.63 -25.86 25.96
N LEU A 179 -19.74 -26.11 27.25
CA LEU A 179 -19.59 -27.43 27.87
C LEU A 179 -20.94 -27.80 28.47
N ILE A 180 -21.54 -28.86 27.99
CA ILE A 180 -22.89 -29.30 28.35
C ILE A 180 -22.77 -30.71 28.93
N GLU A 181 -23.30 -30.88 30.12
CA GLU A 181 -23.48 -32.17 30.73
C GLU A 181 -24.74 -32.86 30.16
N GLN A 182 -24.62 -34.13 29.80
CA GLN A 182 -25.71 -34.92 29.20
C GLN A 182 -26.20 -36.02 30.12
#